data_04c62e1864bdea2702c09e8a51c7ee35
#
_entry.id   04c62e1864bdea2702c09e8a51c7ee35
#
_cell.length_a   1.000
_cell.length_b   1.000
_cell.length_c   1.000
_cell.angle_alpha   90.00
_cell.angle_beta   90.00
_cell.angle_gamma   90.00
#
_symmetry.space_group_name_H-M   'P 1'
#
loop_
_entity.id
_entity.type
_entity.pdbx_description
1 polymer ?
#
loop_
_entity_poly.entity_id
_entity_poly.type
_entity_poly.pdbx_seq_one_letter_code
_entity_poly.pdbx_strand_id
1 'polypeptide(L)'
;MVPCGRHGLAIGVAAWRKGGAGCQPDSHPLSIASEQDRNGQRLILSPFEWTIAKRYMLPGRGEAFIALVAGISLVAVMLGVAALVIVMSVMNGFRAELLDKIVGLNGHAIIQAYGGRLDNWQGVLKEVRATPGVVRASPLIEQPLLVSFNGRVEAILVRGNTAEDIRRIEPQKQAGNLDDLRPGANNVAIGARLAENLGVRVGDTITIINPLGRATPFGTVPRQIAYTVAAIFEIGVYDYDEAFVVMPMEDAQTLLLTGDSVGMIEIKTANADTVTETLAPLAQRLAGKAVVTDWKTINASLFEALAVERVAMFIVLSIIVLVAVFNILSSLIMLVRAKTRDIAILRTMGATRRSLARIFVTAGFIIGALGTGAGLLLGFIFLYFRQPIVRAVEIISGQNLWDPSIRFLTELPSRTDPGEVLAISVMALVFSFLATLYPSFKAASTDPVQVLRYE
;
A
#
# COMPACT_ATOMS: atom_id res chain seq x y z
N MET A 1 -2.23 -67.02 35.95
CA MET A 1 -2.19 -67.76 37.22
C MET A 1 -2.72 -66.85 38.31
N VAL A 2 -3.90 -67.08 38.67
CA VAL A 2 -4.75 -66.97 39.84
C VAL A 2 -4.03 -67.57 41.10
N PRO A 3 -4.41 -67.44 42.40
CA PRO A 3 -5.58 -66.68 42.96
C PRO A 3 -5.35 -66.09 44.41
N CYS A 4 -6.38 -65.37 44.92
CA CYS A 4 -7.19 -65.65 46.09
C CYS A 4 -6.54 -65.53 47.51
N GLY A 5 -7.16 -64.93 48.45
CA GLY A 5 -8.39 -65.10 49.18
C GLY A 5 -8.40 -64.25 50.46
N ARG A 6 -9.51 -63.69 50.80
CA ARG A 6 -10.56 -64.11 51.74
C ARG A 6 -10.12 -64.31 53.23
N HIS A 7 -10.82 -63.52 54.01
CA HIS A 7 -11.62 -63.82 55.26
C HIS A 7 -11.44 -62.72 56.27
N GLY A 8 -12.42 -62.07 56.85
CA GLY A 8 -13.73 -62.55 57.28
C GLY A 8 -13.89 -62.43 58.80
N LEU A 9 -15.09 -62.05 59.23
CA LEU A 9 -15.69 -62.09 60.55
C LEU A 9 -15.66 -60.80 61.34
N ALA A 10 -16.73 -60.02 61.46
CA ALA A 10 -18.04 -60.29 62.07
C ALA A 10 -18.07 -60.48 63.61
N ILE A 11 -19.03 -59.83 64.18
CA ILE A 11 -19.60 -59.90 65.54
C ILE A 11 -19.39 -58.58 66.34
N GLY A 12 -20.35 -57.76 66.69
CA GLY A 12 -21.74 -58.03 66.99
C GLY A 12 -22.19 -57.17 68.20
N VAL A 13 -23.32 -56.53 68.06
CA VAL A 13 -24.33 -56.35 69.12
C VAL A 13 -24.20 -55.24 70.17
N ALA A 14 -25.25 -54.47 70.17
CA ALA A 14 -26.13 -53.95 71.23
C ALA A 14 -25.90 -52.54 71.79
N ALA A 15 -26.80 -51.71 71.37
CA ALA A 15 -27.70 -50.84 72.10
C ALA A 15 -27.30 -50.45 73.55
N TRP A 16 -27.33 -49.16 73.83
CA TRP A 16 -28.19 -48.63 74.89
C TRP A 16 -28.49 -47.10 74.72
N ARG A 17 -29.65 -46.74 75.10
CA ARG A 17 -30.41 -45.52 75.05
C ARG A 17 -29.98 -44.47 76.06
N LYS A 18 -30.42 -43.25 75.83
CA LYS A 18 -30.81 -42.10 76.65
C LYS A 18 -29.78 -40.99 76.91
N GLY A 19 -30.07 -39.82 76.35
CA GLY A 19 -30.58 -38.66 77.13
C GLY A 19 -29.46 -37.74 77.65
N GLY A 20 -29.42 -36.56 77.17
CA GLY A 20 -28.69 -35.46 77.77
C GLY A 20 -28.54 -34.26 76.82
N ALA A 21 -29.35 -33.24 77.06
CA ALA A 21 -29.18 -31.93 76.47
C ALA A 21 -27.91 -31.25 76.94
N GLY A 22 -27.15 -30.66 76.07
CA GLY A 22 -25.96 -29.89 76.43
C GLY A 22 -25.38 -29.11 75.28
N CYS A 23 -25.53 -27.81 75.33
CA CYS A 23 -24.88 -26.70 74.65
C CYS A 23 -23.89 -27.03 73.49
N GLN A 24 -24.27 -26.63 72.32
CA GLN A 24 -23.37 -26.38 71.20
C GLN A 24 -22.63 -25.06 71.38
N PRO A 25 -21.29 -24.99 71.24
CA PRO A 25 -20.62 -23.76 70.87
C PRO A 25 -20.64 -23.63 69.37
N ASP A 26 -21.24 -22.56 68.89
CA ASP A 26 -21.18 -22.13 67.48
C ASP A 26 -19.72 -21.89 67.09
N SER A 27 -19.08 -22.87 66.49
CA SER A 27 -17.86 -22.66 65.70
C SER A 27 -18.25 -22.56 64.24
N HIS A 28 -18.52 -21.33 63.82
CA HIS A 28 -18.49 -21.03 62.37
C HIS A 28 -17.06 -21.17 61.89
N PRO A 29 -16.73 -22.16 61.05
CA PRO A 29 -15.57 -22.03 60.19
C PRO A 29 -15.89 -21.03 59.13
N LEU A 30 -15.17 -19.88 59.08
CA LEU A 30 -15.05 -19.05 57.94
C LEU A 30 -14.58 -19.92 56.76
N SER A 31 -15.52 -20.60 56.11
CA SER A 31 -15.33 -21.13 54.77
C SER A 31 -15.25 -19.96 53.85
N ILE A 32 -14.02 -19.51 53.56
CA ILE A 32 -13.76 -18.77 52.32
C ILE A 32 -14.02 -19.80 51.21
N ALA A 33 -15.34 -19.99 50.89
CA ALA A 33 -15.75 -20.73 49.72
C ALA A 33 -15.14 -20.01 48.51
N SER A 34 -14.20 -20.63 47.88
CA SER A 34 -13.89 -20.34 46.51
C SER A 34 -15.19 -20.43 45.73
N GLU A 35 -15.75 -19.30 45.39
CA GLU A 35 -16.85 -19.15 44.44
C GLU A 35 -16.33 -19.60 43.07
N GLN A 36 -16.35 -20.91 42.86
CA GLN A 36 -16.19 -21.48 41.53
C GLN A 36 -17.40 -21.10 40.75
N ASP A 37 -17.21 -20.09 39.91
CA ASP A 37 -18.17 -19.64 38.90
C ASP A 37 -18.59 -20.85 38.04
N ARG A 38 -19.89 -21.22 38.14
CA ARG A 38 -20.50 -22.38 37.48
C ARG A 38 -20.67 -22.24 35.96
N ASN A 39 -20.13 -21.17 35.37
CA ASN A 39 -20.10 -21.03 33.93
C ASN A 39 -18.70 -21.33 33.43
N GLY A 40 -18.53 -22.44 32.74
CA GLY A 40 -17.29 -22.98 32.20
C GLY A 40 -16.60 -22.13 31.10
N GLN A 41 -16.76 -20.82 31.11
CA GLN A 41 -15.93 -19.88 30.41
C GLN A 41 -14.75 -19.52 31.33
N ARG A 42 -13.60 -20.19 31.09
CA ARG A 42 -12.31 -19.72 31.61
C ARG A 42 -12.07 -18.34 31.00
N LEU A 43 -12.51 -17.27 31.65
CA LEU A 43 -12.05 -15.93 31.38
C LEU A 43 -10.53 -15.94 31.43
N ILE A 44 -9.88 -15.46 30.36
CA ILE A 44 -8.41 -15.42 30.19
C ILE A 44 -7.76 -14.70 31.37
N LEU A 45 -8.52 -13.81 32.06
CA LEU A 45 -8.14 -12.99 33.20
C LEU A 45 -9.18 -13.08 34.31
N SER A 46 -8.75 -13.21 35.58
CA SER A 46 -9.65 -13.06 36.72
C SER A 46 -10.06 -11.59 36.90
N PRO A 47 -11.23 -11.29 37.50
CA PRO A 47 -11.65 -9.91 37.83
C PRO A 47 -10.60 -9.15 38.65
N PHE A 48 -9.86 -9.85 39.49
CA PHE A 48 -8.75 -9.32 40.27
C PHE A 48 -7.58 -8.88 39.36
N GLU A 49 -7.16 -9.72 38.42
CA GLU A 49 -6.05 -9.43 37.48
C GLU A 49 -6.38 -8.23 36.61
N TRP A 50 -7.62 -8.14 36.12
CA TRP A 50 -8.10 -7.01 35.34
C TRP A 50 -8.10 -5.68 36.11
N THR A 51 -8.60 -5.70 37.36
CA THR A 51 -8.67 -4.51 38.20
C THR A 51 -7.29 -3.94 38.49
N ILE A 52 -6.31 -4.81 38.78
CA ILE A 52 -4.92 -4.40 39.04
C ILE A 52 -4.25 -3.90 37.75
N ALA A 53 -4.43 -4.60 36.63
CA ALA A 53 -3.88 -4.16 35.33
C ALA A 53 -4.39 -2.76 34.97
N LYS A 54 -5.69 -2.50 35.12
CA LYS A 54 -6.30 -1.18 34.90
C LYS A 54 -5.73 -0.11 35.82
N ARG A 55 -5.52 -0.43 37.10
CA ARG A 55 -4.97 0.52 38.09
C ARG A 55 -3.49 0.85 37.81
N TYR A 56 -2.71 -0.08 37.30
CA TYR A 56 -1.32 0.17 36.91
C TYR A 56 -1.19 1.02 35.64
N MET A 57 -2.23 1.07 34.80
CA MET A 57 -2.28 1.92 33.61
C MET A 57 -2.74 3.36 33.92
N LEU A 58 -3.56 3.55 34.98
CA LEU A 58 -4.04 4.86 35.40
C LEU A 58 -3.22 5.31 36.62
N PRO A 59 -2.17 6.11 36.43
CA PRO A 59 -1.28 6.52 37.49
C PRO A 59 -1.98 7.40 38.53
N GLY A 60 -1.72 7.13 39.80
CA GLY A 60 -2.16 7.98 40.91
C GLY A 60 -1.40 9.33 40.95
N ARG A 61 -1.88 10.28 41.77
CA ARG A 61 -1.32 11.64 41.90
C ARG A 61 0.16 11.73 42.26
N GLY A 62 0.85 10.63 42.63
CA GLY A 62 2.29 10.56 42.93
C GLY A 62 3.14 9.86 41.87
N GLU A 63 2.56 9.36 40.78
CA GLU A 63 3.23 8.48 39.81
C GLU A 63 3.40 9.11 38.44
N ALA A 64 3.51 10.43 38.36
CA ALA A 64 3.59 11.20 37.13
C ALA A 64 4.71 10.70 36.17
N PHE A 65 5.82 10.23 36.73
CA PHE A 65 6.93 9.71 35.92
C PHE A 65 6.59 8.40 35.20
N ILE A 66 5.86 7.50 35.84
CA ILE A 66 5.41 6.22 35.25
C ILE A 66 4.41 6.50 34.13
N ALA A 67 3.49 7.45 34.36
CA ALA A 67 2.54 7.92 33.35
C ALA A 67 3.22 8.51 32.12
N LEU A 68 4.25 9.32 32.33
CA LEU A 68 5.03 9.92 31.26
C LEU A 68 5.68 8.86 30.39
N VAL A 69 6.36 7.88 31.00
CA VAL A 69 7.06 6.82 30.26
C VAL A 69 6.08 5.90 29.51
N ALA A 70 4.96 5.55 30.13
CA ALA A 70 3.89 4.79 29.45
C ALA A 70 3.26 5.59 28.30
N GLY A 71 3.08 6.90 28.49
CA GLY A 71 2.60 7.82 27.44
C GLY A 71 3.55 7.93 26.26
N ILE A 72 4.85 8.06 26.52
CA ILE A 72 5.86 8.06 25.45
C ILE A 72 5.83 6.76 24.65
N SER A 73 5.68 5.61 25.32
CA SER A 73 5.60 4.32 24.63
C SER A 73 4.33 4.20 23.79
N LEU A 74 3.19 4.68 24.28
CA LEU A 74 1.94 4.71 23.53
C LEU A 74 2.07 5.60 22.30
N VAL A 75 2.62 6.81 22.45
CA VAL A 75 2.85 7.75 21.34
C VAL A 75 3.82 7.17 20.31
N ALA A 76 4.88 6.48 20.74
CA ALA A 76 5.84 5.85 19.84
C ALA A 76 5.18 4.77 18.97
N VAL A 77 4.34 3.91 19.58
CA VAL A 77 3.57 2.89 18.82
C VAL A 77 2.55 3.54 17.90
N MET A 78 1.83 4.54 18.39
CA MET A 78 0.86 5.29 17.61
C MET A 78 1.50 5.92 16.36
N LEU A 79 2.63 6.61 16.52
CA LEU A 79 3.33 7.23 15.40
C LEU A 79 3.92 6.18 14.44
N GLY A 80 4.48 5.09 14.96
CA GLY A 80 5.01 4.00 14.13
C GLY A 80 3.94 3.34 13.27
N VAL A 81 2.79 3.02 13.84
CA VAL A 81 1.66 2.42 13.10
C VAL A 81 1.05 3.43 12.13
N ALA A 82 0.88 4.69 12.54
CA ALA A 82 0.37 5.74 11.67
C ALA A 82 1.28 5.95 10.45
N ALA A 83 2.60 6.05 10.66
CA ALA A 83 3.57 6.19 9.59
C ALA A 83 3.52 5.02 8.61
N LEU A 84 3.43 3.77 9.13
CA LEU A 84 3.28 2.56 8.31
C LEU A 84 2.05 2.64 7.41
N VAL A 85 0.88 2.94 7.98
CA VAL A 85 -0.39 3.01 7.24
C VAL A 85 -0.34 4.13 6.19
N ILE A 86 0.18 5.30 6.55
CA ILE A 86 0.30 6.45 5.64
C ILE A 86 1.20 6.10 4.45
N VAL A 87 2.43 5.65 4.73
CA VAL A 87 3.43 5.38 3.69
C VAL A 87 2.96 4.26 2.75
N MET A 88 2.46 3.15 3.30
CA MET A 88 1.97 2.04 2.48
C MET A 88 0.76 2.44 1.63
N SER A 89 -0.18 3.20 2.19
CA SER A 89 -1.36 3.65 1.44
C SER A 89 -1.02 4.65 0.33
N VAL A 90 -0.08 5.57 0.57
CA VAL A 90 0.41 6.50 -0.45
C VAL A 90 1.17 5.75 -1.55
N MET A 91 2.01 4.79 -1.18
CA MET A 91 2.79 3.98 -2.11
C MET A 91 1.91 3.11 -3.00
N ASN A 92 0.90 2.46 -2.41
CA ASN A 92 -0.09 1.70 -3.17
C ASN A 92 -0.92 2.60 -4.08
N GLY A 93 -1.28 3.80 -3.61
CA GLY A 93 -1.97 4.81 -4.42
C GLY A 93 -1.13 5.27 -5.60
N PHE A 94 0.14 5.60 -5.36
CA PHE A 94 1.09 6.00 -6.40
C PHE A 94 1.24 4.92 -7.48
N ARG A 95 1.46 3.66 -7.04
CA ARG A 95 1.56 2.52 -7.95
C ARG A 95 0.28 2.34 -8.78
N ALA A 96 -0.88 2.34 -8.13
CA ALA A 96 -2.16 2.14 -8.82
C ALA A 96 -2.43 3.24 -9.84
N GLU A 97 -2.25 4.51 -9.46
CA GLU A 97 -2.48 5.66 -10.33
C GLU A 97 -1.50 5.68 -11.51
N LEU A 98 -0.21 5.39 -11.24
CA LEU A 98 0.80 5.30 -12.29
C LEU A 98 0.45 4.20 -13.30
N LEU A 99 0.04 3.02 -12.80
CA LEU A 99 -0.37 1.91 -13.66
C LEU A 99 -1.62 2.24 -14.47
N ASP A 100 -2.63 2.81 -13.82
CA ASP A 100 -3.89 3.18 -14.49
C ASP A 100 -3.63 4.21 -15.61
N LYS A 101 -2.71 5.15 -15.40
CA LYS A 101 -2.35 6.14 -16.41
C LYS A 101 -1.51 5.56 -17.55
N ILE A 102 -0.49 4.76 -17.23
CA ILE A 102 0.35 4.09 -18.26
C ILE A 102 -0.50 3.15 -19.12
N VAL A 103 -1.32 2.31 -18.49
CA VAL A 103 -2.15 1.30 -19.18
C VAL A 103 -3.38 1.93 -19.81
N GLY A 104 -3.88 3.04 -19.25
CA GLY A 104 -5.07 3.73 -19.77
C GLY A 104 -4.87 4.30 -21.14
N LEU A 105 -3.69 4.85 -21.42
CA LEU A 105 -3.30 5.50 -22.69
C LEU A 105 -2.68 4.54 -23.69
N ASN A 106 -1.72 3.76 -23.21
CA ASN A 106 -1.09 2.73 -24.00
C ASN A 106 -1.89 1.45 -23.82
N GLY A 107 -2.15 0.70 -24.86
CA GLY A 107 -2.82 -0.60 -24.75
C GLY A 107 -2.14 -1.53 -23.76
N HIS A 108 -2.79 -2.64 -23.48
CA HIS A 108 -2.25 -3.68 -22.60
C HIS A 108 -1.09 -4.47 -23.24
N ALA A 109 -0.99 -4.42 -24.58
CA ALA A 109 0.10 -5.00 -25.34
C ALA A 109 0.26 -4.31 -26.68
N ILE A 110 1.43 -4.44 -27.28
CA ILE A 110 1.72 -3.99 -28.62
C ILE A 110 2.23 -5.16 -29.46
N ILE A 111 1.93 -5.12 -30.76
CA ILE A 111 2.50 -6.00 -31.76
C ILE A 111 3.36 -5.16 -32.68
N GLN A 112 4.64 -5.53 -32.79
CA GLN A 112 5.62 -4.89 -33.67
C GLN A 112 6.26 -5.92 -34.58
N ALA A 113 6.52 -5.54 -35.83
CA ALA A 113 7.33 -6.37 -36.73
C ALA A 113 8.81 -6.30 -36.33
N TYR A 114 9.58 -7.35 -36.60
CA TYR A 114 11.03 -7.38 -36.37
C TYR A 114 11.79 -6.25 -37.12
N GLY A 115 11.24 -5.75 -38.22
CA GLY A 115 11.79 -4.64 -39.00
C GLY A 115 11.30 -3.25 -38.60
N GLY A 116 10.51 -3.12 -37.52
CA GLY A 116 9.96 -1.86 -37.04
C GLY A 116 8.78 -1.32 -37.86
N ARG A 117 8.38 -2.00 -38.94
CA ARG A 117 7.25 -1.64 -39.79
C ARG A 117 6.39 -2.85 -40.11
N LEU A 118 5.09 -2.70 -40.02
CA LEU A 118 4.12 -3.75 -40.28
C LEU A 118 3.41 -3.43 -41.61
N ASP A 119 3.86 -4.03 -42.73
CA ASP A 119 3.30 -3.78 -44.04
C ASP A 119 1.94 -4.48 -44.26
N ASN A 120 1.74 -5.67 -43.69
CA ASN A 120 0.46 -6.39 -43.75
C ASN A 120 -0.32 -6.24 -42.44
N TRP A 121 -0.45 -5.04 -41.95
CA TRP A 121 -1.07 -4.76 -40.67
C TRP A 121 -2.58 -5.10 -40.63
N GLN A 122 -3.30 -4.98 -41.79
CA GLN A 122 -4.74 -5.27 -41.86
C GLN A 122 -5.00 -6.76 -41.60
N GLY A 123 -4.13 -7.65 -42.14
CA GLY A 123 -4.23 -9.08 -41.92
C GLY A 123 -3.96 -9.45 -40.47
N VAL A 124 -2.90 -8.88 -39.87
CA VAL A 124 -2.56 -9.08 -38.46
C VAL A 124 -3.66 -8.48 -37.55
N LEU A 125 -4.18 -7.30 -37.86
CA LEU A 125 -5.25 -6.66 -37.08
C LEU A 125 -6.52 -7.53 -37.04
N LYS A 126 -6.88 -8.15 -38.18
CA LYS A 126 -8.03 -9.06 -38.25
C LYS A 126 -7.81 -10.29 -37.35
N GLU A 127 -6.62 -10.86 -37.36
CA GLU A 127 -6.28 -12.00 -36.52
C GLU A 127 -6.30 -11.63 -35.03
N VAL A 128 -5.77 -10.47 -34.67
CA VAL A 128 -5.78 -9.94 -33.30
C VAL A 128 -7.21 -9.75 -32.80
N ARG A 129 -8.05 -9.10 -33.60
CA ARG A 129 -9.47 -8.83 -33.24
C ARG A 129 -10.28 -10.12 -33.11
N ALA A 130 -9.90 -11.20 -33.79
CA ALA A 130 -10.53 -12.52 -33.64
C ALA A 130 -10.06 -13.31 -32.41
N THR A 131 -9.05 -12.81 -31.69
CA THR A 131 -8.51 -13.51 -30.52
C THR A 131 -9.42 -13.31 -29.30
N PRO A 132 -9.87 -14.38 -28.63
CA PRO A 132 -10.70 -14.28 -27.43
C PRO A 132 -10.00 -13.48 -26.33
N GLY A 133 -10.74 -12.58 -25.65
CA GLY A 133 -10.21 -11.71 -24.59
C GLY A 133 -9.65 -10.38 -25.07
N VAL A 134 -9.50 -10.16 -26.39
CA VAL A 134 -9.17 -8.85 -26.96
C VAL A 134 -10.44 -8.02 -27.04
N VAL A 135 -10.43 -6.85 -26.39
CA VAL A 135 -11.53 -5.88 -26.40
C VAL A 135 -11.37 -4.91 -27.55
N ARG A 136 -10.12 -4.51 -27.81
CA ARG A 136 -9.78 -3.54 -28.85
C ARG A 136 -8.41 -3.86 -29.43
N ALA A 137 -8.28 -3.62 -30.72
CA ALA A 137 -6.98 -3.58 -31.40
C ALA A 137 -7.02 -2.45 -32.41
N SER A 138 -6.03 -1.56 -32.34
CA SER A 138 -5.90 -0.35 -33.17
C SER A 138 -4.50 -0.27 -33.77
N PRO A 139 -4.36 0.02 -35.07
CA PRO A 139 -3.06 0.31 -35.64
C PRO A 139 -2.57 1.68 -35.13
N LEU A 140 -1.27 1.79 -34.94
CA LEU A 140 -0.62 2.98 -34.39
C LEU A 140 0.72 3.22 -35.09
N ILE A 141 0.98 4.47 -35.38
CA ILE A 141 2.31 4.95 -35.76
C ILE A 141 2.82 5.78 -34.59
N GLU A 142 3.95 5.47 -34.05
CA GLU A 142 4.60 6.23 -32.99
C GLU A 142 6.07 6.44 -33.32
N GLN A 143 6.49 7.71 -33.40
CA GLN A 143 7.84 8.06 -33.80
C GLN A 143 8.33 9.31 -33.06
N PRO A 144 9.53 9.27 -32.45
CA PRO A 144 10.17 10.46 -31.89
C PRO A 144 10.63 11.39 -33.04
N LEU A 145 10.20 12.64 -32.98
CA LEU A 145 10.51 13.70 -33.92
C LEU A 145 10.83 15.00 -33.20
N LEU A 146 10.99 16.10 -33.95
CA LEU A 146 11.15 17.44 -33.39
C LEU A 146 10.00 18.33 -33.85
N VAL A 147 9.63 19.28 -33.00
CA VAL A 147 8.70 20.36 -33.36
C VAL A 147 9.38 21.71 -33.19
N SER A 148 9.11 22.64 -34.08
CA SER A 148 9.62 23.99 -34.00
C SER A 148 8.49 25.02 -34.09
N PHE A 149 8.57 26.04 -33.21
CA PHE A 149 7.68 27.19 -33.21
C PHE A 149 8.39 28.45 -32.74
N ASN A 150 8.40 29.51 -33.51
CA ASN A 150 9.05 30.80 -33.16
C ASN A 150 10.49 30.67 -32.65
N GLY A 151 11.28 29.78 -33.27
CA GLY A 151 12.68 29.53 -32.89
C GLY A 151 12.92 28.62 -31.69
N ARG A 152 11.85 28.19 -31.00
CA ARG A 152 11.91 27.13 -29.99
C ARG A 152 11.84 25.77 -30.68
N VAL A 153 12.59 24.81 -30.18
CA VAL A 153 12.58 23.43 -30.71
C VAL A 153 12.46 22.46 -29.53
N GLU A 154 11.47 21.58 -29.60
CA GLU A 154 11.22 20.56 -28.58
C GLU A 154 11.21 19.17 -29.21
N ALA A 155 11.59 18.16 -28.42
CA ALA A 155 11.45 16.77 -28.78
C ALA A 155 10.00 16.31 -28.56
N ILE A 156 9.42 15.66 -29.57
CA ILE A 156 8.03 15.19 -29.50
C ILE A 156 7.92 13.71 -29.89
N LEU A 157 6.84 13.12 -29.45
CA LEU A 157 6.41 11.78 -29.86
C LEU A 157 5.14 11.91 -30.70
N VAL A 158 5.31 11.81 -32.02
CA VAL A 158 4.18 11.86 -32.96
C VAL A 158 3.44 10.55 -32.93
N ARG A 159 2.10 10.62 -32.70
CA ARG A 159 1.19 9.48 -32.74
C ARG A 159 0.20 9.64 -33.89
N GLY A 160 0.31 8.77 -34.89
CA GLY A 160 -0.66 8.62 -35.98
C GLY A 160 -1.74 7.63 -35.56
N ASN A 161 -2.95 8.14 -35.35
CA ASN A 161 -4.08 7.37 -34.81
C ASN A 161 -5.24 7.29 -35.81
N THR A 162 -6.08 6.27 -35.68
CA THR A 162 -7.35 6.20 -36.40
C THR A 162 -8.32 7.27 -35.89
N ALA A 163 -9.29 7.67 -36.73
CA ALA A 163 -10.30 8.63 -36.32
C ALA A 163 -11.11 8.21 -35.09
N GLU A 164 -11.31 6.90 -34.90
CA GLU A 164 -11.96 6.36 -33.70
C GLU A 164 -11.11 6.57 -32.44
N ASP A 165 -9.80 6.35 -32.54
CA ASP A 165 -8.90 6.50 -31.40
C ASP A 165 -8.65 7.97 -31.04
N ILE A 166 -8.63 8.87 -32.03
CA ILE A 166 -8.58 10.33 -31.81
C ILE A 166 -9.78 10.80 -30.98
N ARG A 167 -11.01 10.35 -31.31
CA ARG A 167 -12.20 10.71 -30.55
C ARG A 167 -12.17 10.23 -29.10
N ARG A 168 -11.38 9.21 -28.77
CA ARG A 168 -11.23 8.71 -27.39
C ARG A 168 -10.47 9.66 -26.48
N ILE A 169 -9.75 10.61 -27.06
CA ILE A 169 -9.03 11.67 -26.32
C ILE A 169 -9.98 12.82 -25.93
N GLU A 170 -11.22 12.83 -26.45
CA GLU A 170 -12.20 13.90 -26.16
C GLU A 170 -12.42 14.19 -24.66
N PRO A 171 -12.46 13.20 -23.75
CA PRO A 171 -12.59 13.47 -22.31
C PRO A 171 -11.40 14.23 -21.71
N GLN A 172 -10.23 14.18 -22.35
CA GLN A 172 -8.99 14.84 -21.93
C GLN A 172 -8.75 16.17 -22.63
N LYS A 173 -9.62 16.57 -23.54
CA LYS A 173 -9.50 17.82 -24.30
C LYS A 173 -9.67 19.04 -23.39
N GLN A 174 -8.72 19.96 -23.44
CA GLN A 174 -8.77 21.25 -22.75
C GLN A 174 -9.29 22.37 -23.64
N ALA A 175 -8.87 22.42 -24.91
CA ALA A 175 -9.22 23.48 -25.85
C ALA A 175 -9.27 22.95 -27.29
N GLY A 176 -10.00 23.65 -28.18
CA GLY A 176 -10.08 23.34 -29.60
C GLY A 176 -11.10 22.26 -29.94
N ASN A 177 -10.94 21.63 -31.10
CA ASN A 177 -11.86 20.63 -31.63
C ASN A 177 -11.10 19.45 -32.25
N LEU A 178 -11.32 18.24 -31.76
CA LEU A 178 -10.70 17.02 -32.30
C LEU A 178 -11.33 16.54 -33.61
N ASP A 179 -12.55 16.96 -33.93
CA ASP A 179 -13.19 16.63 -35.21
C ASP A 179 -12.52 17.31 -36.42
N ASP A 180 -11.66 18.31 -36.17
CA ASP A 180 -10.87 18.98 -37.22
C ASP A 180 -9.61 18.17 -37.59
N LEU A 181 -9.27 17.12 -36.86
CA LEU A 181 -8.20 16.19 -37.21
C LEU A 181 -8.70 15.22 -38.29
N ARG A 182 -8.71 15.70 -39.54
CA ARG A 182 -9.11 14.92 -40.71
C ARG A 182 -7.89 14.64 -41.59
N PRO A 183 -7.82 13.46 -42.23
CA PRO A 183 -6.75 13.15 -43.15
C PRO A 183 -6.57 14.27 -44.24
N GLY A 184 -5.33 14.72 -44.41
CA GLY A 184 -4.97 15.76 -45.37
C GLY A 184 -5.28 17.19 -44.94
N ALA A 185 -5.87 17.42 -43.77
CA ALA A 185 -6.11 18.77 -43.25
C ALA A 185 -4.87 19.43 -42.64
N ASN A 186 -3.79 18.69 -42.44
CA ASN A 186 -2.57 19.12 -41.73
C ASN A 186 -2.87 19.72 -40.35
N ASN A 187 -3.78 19.11 -39.63
CA ASN A 187 -4.16 19.47 -38.26
C ASN A 187 -3.63 18.48 -37.24
N VAL A 188 -3.23 18.98 -36.07
CA VAL A 188 -2.70 18.18 -34.97
C VAL A 188 -3.35 18.57 -33.64
N ALA A 189 -3.41 17.62 -32.71
CA ALA A 189 -3.65 17.87 -31.30
C ALA A 189 -2.33 17.69 -30.52
N ILE A 190 -2.07 18.59 -29.57
CA ILE A 190 -0.84 18.59 -28.78
C ILE A 190 -1.14 18.53 -27.29
N GLY A 191 -0.22 17.97 -26.51
CA GLY A 191 -0.32 17.96 -25.07
C GLY A 191 -0.24 19.37 -24.47
N ALA A 192 -0.91 19.59 -23.35
CA ALA A 192 -1.01 20.90 -22.71
C ALA A 192 0.36 21.47 -22.31
N ARG A 193 1.25 20.63 -21.81
CA ARG A 193 2.62 21.03 -21.45
C ARG A 193 3.47 21.42 -22.65
N LEU A 194 3.34 20.67 -23.74
CA LEU A 194 3.99 21.02 -24.99
C LEU A 194 3.53 22.38 -25.49
N ALA A 195 2.22 22.66 -25.40
CA ALA A 195 1.66 23.95 -25.77
C ALA A 195 2.22 25.09 -24.91
N GLU A 196 2.35 24.89 -23.59
CA GLU A 196 2.95 25.85 -22.67
C GLU A 196 4.44 26.09 -22.97
N ASN A 197 5.24 25.02 -23.14
CA ASN A 197 6.68 25.11 -23.41
C ASN A 197 6.99 25.86 -24.72
N LEU A 198 6.23 25.57 -25.77
CA LEU A 198 6.35 26.25 -27.06
C LEU A 198 5.73 27.65 -27.06
N GLY A 199 4.76 27.90 -26.18
CA GLY A 199 3.94 29.12 -26.18
C GLY A 199 2.89 29.14 -27.32
N VAL A 200 2.36 27.96 -27.67
CA VAL A 200 1.42 27.77 -28.81
C VAL A 200 -0.01 27.73 -28.29
N ARG A 201 -0.94 28.24 -29.11
CA ARG A 201 -2.37 28.20 -28.87
C ARG A 201 -3.10 27.48 -30.00
N VAL A 202 -4.36 27.14 -29.77
CA VAL A 202 -5.24 26.60 -30.82
C VAL A 202 -5.32 27.60 -31.97
N GLY A 203 -5.09 27.11 -33.19
CA GLY A 203 -5.05 27.89 -34.42
C GLY A 203 -3.64 28.31 -34.88
N ASP A 204 -2.62 28.19 -34.02
CA ASP A 204 -1.22 28.45 -34.41
C ASP A 204 -0.67 27.33 -35.30
N THR A 205 0.33 27.68 -36.12
CA THR A 205 0.97 26.71 -37.02
C THR A 205 2.37 26.35 -36.51
N ILE A 206 2.58 25.08 -36.20
CA ILE A 206 3.86 24.50 -35.78
C ILE A 206 4.50 23.76 -36.97
N THR A 207 5.83 23.61 -36.90
CA THR A 207 6.55 22.84 -37.93
C THR A 207 7.09 21.57 -37.30
N ILE A 208 6.64 20.40 -37.79
CA ILE A 208 7.17 19.10 -37.37
C ILE A 208 8.31 18.70 -38.30
N ILE A 209 9.43 18.29 -37.69
CA ILE A 209 10.69 18.00 -38.36
C ILE A 209 11.01 16.51 -38.18
N ASN A 210 11.04 15.78 -39.29
CA ASN A 210 11.56 14.42 -39.33
C ASN A 210 13.03 14.47 -39.73
N PRO A 211 13.98 14.22 -38.79
CA PRO A 211 15.41 14.27 -39.07
C PRO A 211 15.90 13.15 -40.02
N LEU A 212 15.19 12.03 -40.06
CA LEU A 212 15.46 10.89 -40.91
C LEU A 212 14.92 11.06 -42.35
N GLY A 213 14.45 12.23 -42.73
CA GLY A 213 13.83 12.64 -43.97
C GLY A 213 14.15 11.84 -45.24
N ARG A 214 14.42 12.51 -46.36
CA ARG A 214 14.73 11.82 -47.63
C ARG A 214 16.23 11.71 -47.83
N ALA A 215 16.71 10.48 -48.07
CA ALA A 215 18.08 10.27 -48.50
C ALA A 215 18.29 10.82 -49.93
N THR A 216 19.28 11.68 -50.09
CA THR A 216 19.67 12.23 -51.36
C THR A 216 21.14 11.88 -51.66
N PRO A 217 21.61 11.96 -52.91
CA PRO A 217 23.04 11.71 -53.23
C PRO A 217 24.00 12.63 -52.46
N PHE A 218 23.52 13.75 -51.91
CA PHE A 218 24.31 14.73 -51.15
C PHE A 218 24.14 14.62 -49.64
N GLY A 219 23.42 13.61 -49.15
CA GLY A 219 23.13 13.42 -47.74
C GLY A 219 21.63 13.35 -47.44
N THR A 220 21.30 13.19 -46.17
CA THR A 220 19.90 13.14 -45.72
C THR A 220 19.35 14.55 -45.52
N VAL A 221 18.27 14.88 -46.20
CA VAL A 221 17.55 16.17 -46.04
C VAL A 221 16.39 15.96 -45.08
N PRO A 222 16.34 16.66 -43.91
CA PRO A 222 15.22 16.58 -42.98
C PRO A 222 13.92 16.97 -43.67
N ARG A 223 12.84 16.25 -43.38
CA ARG A 223 11.51 16.60 -43.86
C ARG A 223 10.81 17.51 -42.83
N GLN A 224 10.29 18.62 -43.29
CA GLN A 224 9.60 19.58 -42.49
C GLN A 224 8.17 19.80 -43.07
N ILE A 225 7.17 19.69 -42.22
CA ILE A 225 5.77 19.94 -42.61
C ILE A 225 5.15 20.83 -41.54
N ALA A 226 4.41 21.85 -42.02
CA ALA A 226 3.66 22.72 -41.16
C ALA A 226 2.28 22.11 -40.84
N TYR A 227 1.90 22.14 -39.58
CA TYR A 227 0.62 21.64 -39.05
C TYR A 227 -0.04 22.73 -38.21
N THR A 228 -1.36 22.85 -38.29
CA THR A 228 -2.13 23.74 -37.45
C THR A 228 -2.57 23.01 -36.18
N VAL A 229 -2.43 23.64 -35.03
CA VAL A 229 -2.91 23.11 -33.76
C VAL A 229 -4.41 23.26 -33.68
N ALA A 230 -5.14 22.16 -33.87
CA ALA A 230 -6.60 22.11 -33.81
C ALA A 230 -7.14 21.90 -32.39
N ALA A 231 -6.38 21.21 -31.52
CA ALA A 231 -6.79 20.94 -30.15
C ALA A 231 -5.59 20.84 -29.22
N ILE A 232 -5.83 21.09 -27.92
CA ILE A 232 -4.92 20.88 -26.82
C ILE A 232 -5.58 19.92 -25.84
N PHE A 233 -4.85 18.88 -25.39
CA PHE A 233 -5.35 17.88 -24.45
C PHE A 233 -4.43 17.73 -23.25
N GLU A 234 -4.95 17.24 -22.13
CA GLU A 234 -4.20 16.92 -20.93
C GLU A 234 -4.59 15.53 -20.42
N ILE A 235 -3.62 14.62 -20.39
CA ILE A 235 -3.78 13.25 -19.92
C ILE A 235 -3.55 13.16 -18.42
N GLY A 236 -2.75 14.11 -17.88
CA GLY A 236 -2.32 14.15 -16.49
C GLY A 236 -1.12 13.24 -16.19
N VAL A 237 -0.35 12.87 -17.21
CA VAL A 237 1.00 12.31 -17.12
C VAL A 237 1.94 13.30 -17.75
N TYR A 238 2.85 13.86 -16.97
CA TYR A 238 3.71 14.96 -17.36
C TYR A 238 4.44 14.69 -18.68
N ASP A 239 5.14 13.57 -18.81
CA ASP A 239 5.93 13.21 -20.00
C ASP A 239 5.08 13.08 -21.26
N TYR A 240 3.83 12.64 -21.12
CA TYR A 240 2.91 12.52 -22.26
C TYR A 240 2.35 13.87 -22.66
N ASP A 241 2.00 14.69 -21.67
CA ASP A 241 1.48 16.05 -21.93
C ASP A 241 2.59 16.98 -22.47
N GLU A 242 3.87 16.66 -22.23
CA GLU A 242 5.03 17.38 -22.77
C GLU A 242 5.46 16.92 -24.16
N ALA A 243 5.29 15.61 -24.47
CA ALA A 243 5.84 15.05 -25.70
C ALA A 243 4.82 14.71 -26.78
N PHE A 244 3.57 14.44 -26.44
CA PHE A 244 2.64 13.87 -27.42
C PHE A 244 2.07 14.88 -28.40
N VAL A 245 2.16 14.50 -29.68
CA VAL A 245 1.46 15.14 -30.81
C VAL A 245 0.64 14.07 -31.51
N VAL A 246 -0.67 14.23 -31.53
CA VAL A 246 -1.63 13.30 -32.13
C VAL A 246 -2.10 13.85 -33.47
N MET A 247 -2.10 13.00 -34.50
CA MET A 247 -2.55 13.33 -35.85
C MET A 247 -3.27 12.14 -36.49
N PRO A 248 -4.01 12.36 -37.59
CA PRO A 248 -4.53 11.27 -38.40
C PRO A 248 -3.40 10.34 -38.91
N MET A 249 -3.69 9.04 -39.00
CA MET A 249 -2.70 8.05 -39.41
C MET A 249 -2.11 8.33 -40.79
N GLU A 250 -2.94 8.73 -41.73
CA GLU A 250 -2.55 9.04 -43.10
C GLU A 250 -1.57 10.22 -43.16
N ASP A 251 -1.75 11.21 -42.28
CA ASP A 251 -0.87 12.38 -42.19
C ASP A 251 0.50 11.94 -41.57
N ALA A 252 0.47 11.06 -40.58
CA ALA A 252 1.70 10.49 -40.03
C ALA A 252 2.45 9.62 -41.05
N GLN A 253 1.74 8.80 -41.82
CA GLN A 253 2.32 8.02 -42.91
C GLN A 253 2.98 8.92 -43.97
N THR A 254 2.33 10.03 -44.30
CA THR A 254 2.86 11.03 -45.23
C THR A 254 4.09 11.73 -44.67
N LEU A 255 4.07 12.12 -43.39
CA LEU A 255 5.20 12.76 -42.71
C LEU A 255 6.44 11.84 -42.66
N LEU A 256 6.22 10.56 -42.40
CA LEU A 256 7.28 9.57 -42.20
C LEU A 256 7.68 8.84 -43.47
N LEU A 257 6.98 9.03 -44.59
CA LEU A 257 7.19 8.34 -45.87
C LEU A 257 7.10 6.81 -45.72
N THR A 258 6.16 6.31 -44.94
CA THR A 258 6.03 4.88 -44.65
C THR A 258 5.05 4.14 -45.58
N GLY A 259 4.41 4.86 -46.53
CA GLY A 259 3.34 4.29 -47.33
C GLY A 259 2.17 3.80 -46.49
N ASP A 260 1.57 2.66 -46.81
CA ASP A 260 0.46 2.05 -46.05
C ASP A 260 0.94 1.14 -44.89
N SER A 261 2.15 1.33 -44.38
CA SER A 261 2.62 0.58 -43.21
C SER A 261 2.33 1.30 -41.91
N VAL A 262 2.23 0.52 -40.80
CA VAL A 262 2.11 1.04 -39.45
C VAL A 262 3.30 0.63 -38.59
N GLY A 263 3.56 1.35 -37.52
CA GLY A 263 4.65 1.02 -36.60
C GLY A 263 4.31 -0.16 -35.71
N MET A 264 3.08 -0.21 -35.21
CA MET A 264 2.61 -1.24 -34.28
C MET A 264 1.08 -1.39 -34.31
N ILE A 265 0.58 -2.46 -33.69
CA ILE A 265 -0.83 -2.62 -33.36
C ILE A 265 -0.93 -2.61 -31.83
N GLU A 266 -1.65 -1.67 -31.30
CA GLU A 266 -1.97 -1.55 -29.90
C GLU A 266 -3.19 -2.44 -29.55
N ILE A 267 -3.08 -3.21 -28.46
CA ILE A 267 -4.11 -4.17 -28.03
C ILE A 267 -4.59 -3.82 -26.63
N LYS A 268 -5.92 -3.79 -26.45
CA LYS A 268 -6.56 -3.72 -25.14
C LYS A 268 -7.34 -5.00 -24.89
N THR A 269 -7.02 -5.68 -23.80
CA THR A 269 -7.71 -6.88 -23.32
C THR A 269 -8.73 -6.55 -22.24
N ALA A 270 -9.60 -7.46 -21.90
CA ALA A 270 -10.58 -7.29 -20.83
C ALA A 270 -9.91 -7.08 -19.46
N ASN A 271 -8.76 -7.71 -19.23
CA ASN A 271 -7.97 -7.55 -18.01
C ASN A 271 -6.50 -7.35 -18.36
N ALA A 272 -5.91 -6.24 -17.88
CA ALA A 272 -4.50 -5.92 -18.09
C ALA A 272 -3.56 -6.90 -17.39
N ASP A 273 -3.96 -7.46 -16.24
CA ASP A 273 -3.11 -8.37 -15.47
C ASP A 273 -2.88 -9.73 -16.11
N THR A 274 -3.88 -10.22 -16.86
CA THR A 274 -3.85 -11.52 -17.55
C THR A 274 -3.51 -11.41 -19.03
N VAL A 275 -3.02 -10.25 -19.49
CA VAL A 275 -2.73 -9.98 -20.91
C VAL A 275 -1.74 -10.98 -21.51
N THR A 276 -0.69 -11.34 -20.78
CA THR A 276 0.35 -12.29 -21.22
C THR A 276 -0.25 -13.66 -21.53
N GLU A 277 -1.10 -14.17 -20.63
CA GLU A 277 -1.78 -15.46 -20.80
C GLU A 277 -2.81 -15.41 -21.95
N THR A 278 -3.57 -14.31 -22.01
CA THR A 278 -4.59 -14.09 -23.04
C THR A 278 -3.98 -14.03 -24.46
N LEU A 279 -2.80 -13.41 -24.59
CA LEU A 279 -2.15 -13.23 -25.88
C LEU A 279 -1.12 -14.31 -26.20
N ALA A 280 -0.80 -15.25 -25.32
CA ALA A 280 0.14 -16.35 -25.57
C ALA A 280 -0.17 -17.17 -26.84
N PRO A 281 -1.42 -17.56 -27.14
CA PRO A 281 -1.75 -18.26 -28.38
C PRO A 281 -1.54 -17.42 -29.63
N LEU A 282 -1.76 -16.10 -29.53
CA LEU A 282 -1.54 -15.15 -30.62
C LEU A 282 -0.03 -14.97 -30.86
N ALA A 283 0.76 -14.81 -29.80
CA ALA A 283 2.21 -14.68 -29.87
C ALA A 283 2.84 -15.89 -30.57
N GLN A 284 2.36 -17.11 -30.30
CA GLN A 284 2.84 -18.32 -30.98
C GLN A 284 2.51 -18.31 -32.48
N ARG A 285 1.31 -17.87 -32.87
CA ARG A 285 0.91 -17.78 -34.29
C ARG A 285 1.67 -16.72 -35.07
N LEU A 286 2.02 -15.63 -34.40
CA LEU A 286 2.79 -14.52 -34.99
C LEU A 286 4.29 -14.73 -34.88
N ALA A 287 4.74 -15.82 -34.27
CA ALA A 287 6.18 -16.12 -34.13
C ALA A 287 6.88 -16.12 -35.52
N GLY A 288 7.99 -15.39 -35.61
CA GLY A 288 8.75 -15.19 -36.85
C GLY A 288 8.20 -14.07 -37.77
N LYS A 289 7.04 -13.50 -37.54
CA LYS A 289 6.45 -12.37 -38.26
C LYS A 289 6.45 -11.08 -37.46
N ALA A 290 6.04 -11.18 -36.21
CA ALA A 290 5.93 -10.05 -35.31
C ALA A 290 6.17 -10.49 -33.86
N VAL A 291 6.50 -9.53 -33.03
CA VAL A 291 6.69 -9.69 -31.58
C VAL A 291 5.47 -9.12 -30.87
N VAL A 292 4.88 -9.90 -29.98
CA VAL A 292 3.85 -9.44 -29.06
C VAL A 292 4.52 -9.10 -27.74
N THR A 293 4.49 -7.84 -27.35
CA THR A 293 5.09 -7.35 -26.09
C THR A 293 4.01 -6.79 -25.21
N ASP A 294 3.89 -7.26 -24.00
CA ASP A 294 2.91 -6.75 -23.04
C ASP A 294 3.45 -5.51 -22.29
N TRP A 295 2.56 -4.78 -21.67
CA TRP A 295 2.87 -3.56 -20.94
C TRP A 295 3.79 -3.79 -19.73
N LYS A 296 3.76 -4.99 -19.12
CA LYS A 296 4.66 -5.38 -18.02
C LYS A 296 6.10 -5.53 -18.52
N THR A 297 6.26 -6.13 -19.68
CA THR A 297 7.57 -6.31 -20.33
C THR A 297 8.13 -4.97 -20.83
N ILE A 298 7.29 -4.10 -21.40
CA ILE A 298 7.70 -2.76 -21.83
C ILE A 298 8.21 -1.93 -20.64
N ASN A 299 7.57 -2.05 -19.51
CA ASN A 299 7.89 -1.29 -18.29
C ASN A 299 8.61 -2.16 -17.23
N ALA A 300 9.30 -3.23 -17.63
CA ALA A 300 9.89 -4.19 -16.69
C ALA A 300 10.81 -3.54 -15.66
N SER A 301 11.65 -2.59 -16.07
CA SER A 301 12.55 -1.86 -15.18
C SER A 301 11.79 -1.04 -14.11
N LEU A 302 10.66 -0.45 -14.49
CA LEU A 302 9.80 0.28 -13.54
C LEU A 302 9.18 -0.68 -12.51
N PHE A 303 8.67 -1.84 -12.98
CA PHE A 303 8.10 -2.84 -12.08
C PHE A 303 9.13 -3.43 -11.12
N GLU A 304 10.33 -3.69 -11.61
CA GLU A 304 11.43 -4.16 -10.79
C GLU A 304 11.83 -3.13 -9.75
N ALA A 305 11.94 -1.85 -10.14
CA ALA A 305 12.19 -0.74 -9.20
C ALA A 305 11.10 -0.63 -8.13
N LEU A 306 9.82 -0.68 -8.51
CA LEU A 306 8.68 -0.64 -7.57
C LEU A 306 8.64 -1.86 -6.64
N ALA A 307 9.06 -3.04 -7.11
CA ALA A 307 9.15 -4.23 -6.27
C ALA A 307 10.26 -4.11 -5.23
N VAL A 308 11.45 -3.65 -5.64
CA VAL A 308 12.58 -3.40 -4.74
C VAL A 308 12.22 -2.32 -3.72
N GLU A 309 11.59 -1.23 -4.15
CA GLU A 309 11.16 -0.15 -3.28
C GLU A 309 10.17 -0.65 -2.21
N ARG A 310 9.18 -1.47 -2.59
CA ARG A 310 8.22 -2.06 -1.64
C ARG A 310 8.93 -2.86 -0.54
N VAL A 311 9.91 -3.70 -0.91
CA VAL A 311 10.69 -4.50 0.04
C VAL A 311 11.53 -3.58 0.94
N ALA A 312 12.21 -2.59 0.37
CA ALA A 312 13.01 -1.65 1.12
C ALA A 312 12.17 -0.86 2.13
N MET A 313 11.02 -0.34 1.71
CA MET A 313 10.09 0.39 2.59
C MET A 313 9.55 -0.51 3.70
N PHE A 314 9.18 -1.76 3.39
CA PHE A 314 8.75 -2.71 4.40
C PHE A 314 9.83 -2.95 5.46
N ILE A 315 11.09 -3.10 5.07
CA ILE A 315 12.22 -3.28 5.99
C ILE A 315 12.40 -2.05 6.87
N VAL A 316 12.48 -0.84 6.26
CA VAL A 316 12.65 0.42 7.01
C VAL A 316 11.53 0.63 8.01
N LEU A 317 10.29 0.43 7.60
CA LEU A 317 9.12 0.60 8.45
C LEU A 317 9.04 -0.47 9.55
N SER A 318 9.48 -1.71 9.26
CA SER A 318 9.60 -2.77 10.28
C SER A 318 10.61 -2.39 11.37
N ILE A 319 11.69 -1.71 11.02
CA ILE A 319 12.67 -1.21 12.00
C ILE A 319 12.03 -0.14 12.88
N ILE A 320 11.20 0.75 12.34
CA ILE A 320 10.49 1.78 13.13
C ILE A 320 9.55 1.12 14.15
N VAL A 321 8.80 0.08 13.74
CA VAL A 321 7.96 -0.69 14.67
C VAL A 321 8.81 -1.40 15.73
N LEU A 322 9.95 -1.96 15.34
CA LEU A 322 10.88 -2.59 16.29
C LEU A 322 11.38 -1.59 17.35
N VAL A 323 11.73 -0.37 16.97
CA VAL A 323 12.10 0.70 17.92
C VAL A 323 10.95 1.02 18.87
N ALA A 324 9.71 1.12 18.36
CA ALA A 324 8.53 1.31 19.19
C ALA A 324 8.33 0.16 20.20
N VAL A 325 8.60 -1.08 19.79
CA VAL A 325 8.56 -2.28 20.65
C VAL A 325 9.61 -2.20 21.75
N PHE A 326 10.83 -1.76 21.45
CA PHE A 326 11.85 -1.53 22.49
C PHE A 326 11.47 -0.45 23.50
N ASN A 327 10.71 0.58 23.07
CA ASN A 327 10.14 1.57 23.98
C ASN A 327 9.13 0.94 24.96
N ILE A 328 8.24 0.04 24.47
CA ILE A 328 7.33 -0.71 25.34
C ILE A 328 8.11 -1.57 26.34
N LEU A 329 9.12 -2.30 25.84
CA LEU A 329 9.98 -3.16 26.67
C LEU A 329 10.64 -2.36 27.82
N SER A 330 11.26 -1.22 27.48
CA SER A 330 11.94 -0.35 28.45
C SER A 330 10.98 0.24 29.47
N SER A 331 9.81 0.70 29.01
CA SER A 331 8.74 1.25 29.83
C SER A 331 8.23 0.22 30.84
N LEU A 332 7.97 -1.02 30.40
CA LEU A 332 7.51 -2.09 31.26
C LEU A 332 8.59 -2.53 32.28
N ILE A 333 9.87 -2.59 31.89
CA ILE A 333 10.95 -2.88 32.84
C ILE A 333 10.99 -1.81 33.93
N MET A 334 10.82 -0.56 33.57
CA MET A 334 10.81 0.55 34.51
C MET A 334 9.57 0.51 35.42
N LEU A 335 8.39 0.23 34.86
CA LEU A 335 7.16 0.03 35.63
C LEU A 335 7.34 -1.09 36.67
N VAL A 336 7.89 -2.24 36.26
CA VAL A 336 8.17 -3.37 37.17
C VAL A 336 9.09 -2.95 38.28
N ARG A 337 10.20 -2.24 38.00
CA ARG A 337 11.12 -1.75 39.02
C ARG A 337 10.45 -0.78 40.00
N ALA A 338 9.66 0.17 39.50
CA ALA A 338 8.97 1.14 40.33
C ALA A 338 7.89 0.50 41.23
N LYS A 339 7.29 -0.62 40.78
CA LYS A 339 6.24 -1.37 41.51
C LYS A 339 6.75 -2.61 42.22
N THR A 340 8.08 -2.76 42.42
CA THR A 340 8.69 -3.94 43.02
C THR A 340 8.14 -4.20 44.41
N ARG A 341 7.90 -3.15 45.24
CA ARG A 341 7.31 -3.27 46.58
C ARG A 341 5.87 -3.75 46.54
N ASP A 342 5.05 -3.15 45.67
CA ASP A 342 3.66 -3.57 45.50
C ASP A 342 3.56 -5.05 45.06
N ILE A 343 4.48 -5.47 44.16
CA ILE A 343 4.60 -6.85 43.69
C ILE A 343 4.95 -7.80 44.87
N ALA A 344 5.88 -7.39 45.72
CA ALA A 344 6.27 -8.19 46.91
C ALA A 344 5.07 -8.36 47.88
N ILE A 345 4.33 -7.28 48.16
CA ILE A 345 3.11 -7.32 49.00
C ILE A 345 2.06 -8.25 48.39
N LEU A 346 1.77 -8.14 47.11
CA LEU A 346 0.82 -9.01 46.43
C LEU A 346 1.22 -10.48 46.52
N ARG A 347 2.51 -10.78 46.47
CA ARG A 347 3.04 -12.15 46.62
C ARG A 347 2.89 -12.69 48.03
N THR A 348 3.10 -11.87 49.05
CA THR A 348 2.87 -12.29 50.44
C THR A 348 1.39 -12.50 50.74
N MET A 349 0.49 -11.80 50.02
CA MET A 349 -0.94 -12.02 50.10
C MET A 349 -1.44 -13.24 49.29
N GLY A 350 -0.56 -13.98 48.62
CA GLY A 350 -0.86 -15.23 47.92
C GLY A 350 -0.98 -15.14 46.40
N ALA A 351 -0.64 -14.00 45.79
CA ALA A 351 -0.62 -13.90 44.32
C ALA A 351 0.46 -14.85 43.72
N THR A 352 0.03 -15.66 42.73
CA THR A 352 0.95 -16.60 42.07
C THR A 352 1.84 -15.87 41.04
N ARG A 353 3.00 -16.47 40.73
CA ARG A 353 3.90 -15.97 39.68
C ARG A 353 3.16 -15.81 38.33
N ARG A 354 2.26 -16.75 38.00
CA ARG A 354 1.49 -16.73 36.78
C ARG A 354 0.47 -15.57 36.75
N SER A 355 -0.16 -15.25 37.85
CA SER A 355 -1.08 -14.15 37.99
C SER A 355 -0.38 -12.79 37.77
N LEU A 356 0.79 -12.59 38.41
CA LEU A 356 1.61 -11.41 38.23
C LEU A 356 2.06 -11.24 36.74
N ALA A 357 2.56 -12.32 36.14
CA ALA A 357 2.95 -12.28 34.73
C ALA A 357 1.77 -11.87 33.84
N ARG A 358 0.56 -12.41 34.07
CA ARG A 358 -0.65 -12.03 33.31
C ARG A 358 -1.00 -10.55 33.49
N ILE A 359 -0.90 -10.00 34.68
CA ILE A 359 -1.18 -8.58 34.95
C ILE A 359 -0.28 -7.69 34.09
N PHE A 360 1.03 -7.94 34.07
CA PHE A 360 1.98 -7.12 33.30
C PHE A 360 1.87 -7.35 31.81
N VAL A 361 1.64 -8.58 31.34
CA VAL A 361 1.37 -8.87 29.91
C VAL A 361 0.11 -8.11 29.46
N THR A 362 -0.95 -8.16 30.26
CA THR A 362 -2.21 -7.45 29.95
C THR A 362 -2.00 -5.95 29.89
N ALA A 363 -1.30 -5.38 30.89
CA ALA A 363 -1.03 -3.93 30.90
C ALA A 363 -0.25 -3.48 29.65
N GLY A 364 0.81 -4.19 29.30
CA GLY A 364 1.61 -3.86 28.11
C GLY A 364 0.86 -4.12 26.78
N PHE A 365 0.08 -5.19 26.71
CA PHE A 365 -0.76 -5.46 25.54
C PHE A 365 -1.83 -4.38 25.32
N ILE A 366 -2.43 -3.87 26.38
CA ILE A 366 -3.42 -2.78 26.27
C ILE A 366 -2.74 -1.48 25.78
N ILE A 367 -1.52 -1.16 26.26
CA ILE A 367 -0.77 -0.01 25.72
C ILE A 367 -0.51 -0.19 24.22
N GLY A 368 -0.07 -1.38 23.81
CA GLY A 368 0.14 -1.71 22.41
C GLY A 368 -1.15 -1.64 21.57
N ALA A 369 -2.24 -2.18 22.09
CA ALA A 369 -3.55 -2.16 21.41
C ALA A 369 -4.11 -0.73 21.28
N LEU A 370 -4.04 0.07 22.35
CA LEU A 370 -4.44 1.48 22.31
C LEU A 370 -3.54 2.29 21.38
N GLY A 371 -2.22 2.07 21.41
CA GLY A 371 -1.27 2.69 20.48
C GLY A 371 -1.54 2.33 19.04
N THR A 372 -1.80 1.06 18.75
CA THR A 372 -2.17 0.58 17.40
C THR A 372 -3.49 1.19 16.94
N GLY A 373 -4.54 1.16 17.77
CA GLY A 373 -5.83 1.76 17.44
C GLY A 373 -5.75 3.27 17.21
N ALA A 374 -5.04 3.99 18.08
CA ALA A 374 -4.82 5.42 17.92
C ALA A 374 -3.95 5.72 16.68
N GLY A 375 -2.95 4.87 16.37
CA GLY A 375 -2.13 4.97 15.17
C GLY A 375 -2.91 4.77 13.88
N LEU A 376 -3.80 3.79 13.84
CA LEU A 376 -4.72 3.59 12.72
C LEU A 376 -5.62 4.82 12.51
N LEU A 377 -6.23 5.32 13.61
CA LEU A 377 -7.07 6.50 13.56
C LEU A 377 -6.31 7.72 13.02
N LEU A 378 -5.12 7.98 13.56
CA LEU A 378 -4.26 9.09 13.11
C LEU A 378 -3.85 8.92 11.64
N GLY A 379 -3.49 7.71 11.22
CA GLY A 379 -3.15 7.39 9.84
C GLY A 379 -4.32 7.67 8.89
N PHE A 380 -5.52 7.22 9.21
CA PHE A 380 -6.71 7.49 8.38
C PHE A 380 -7.10 8.96 8.36
N ILE A 381 -7.01 9.66 9.49
CA ILE A 381 -7.24 11.12 9.54
C ILE A 381 -6.25 11.82 8.62
N PHE A 382 -4.96 11.49 8.68
CA PHE A 382 -3.95 12.07 7.80
C PHE A 382 -4.25 11.79 6.32
N LEU A 383 -4.59 10.56 5.96
CA LEU A 383 -4.92 10.19 4.58
C LEU A 383 -6.17 10.92 4.08
N TYR A 384 -7.16 11.16 4.94
CA TYR A 384 -8.34 11.95 4.59
C TYR A 384 -8.00 13.42 4.30
N PHE A 385 -7.15 14.02 5.13
CA PHE A 385 -6.73 15.42 5.00
C PHE A 385 -5.44 15.60 4.18
N ARG A 386 -4.95 14.58 3.45
CA ARG A 386 -3.66 14.64 2.76
C ARG A 386 -3.50 15.83 1.81
N GLN A 387 -4.52 16.14 0.99
CA GLN A 387 -4.46 17.23 0.03
C GLN A 387 -4.43 18.63 0.70
N PRO A 388 -5.32 18.95 1.67
CA PRO A 388 -5.20 20.16 2.46
C PRO A 388 -3.85 20.30 3.17
N ILE A 389 -3.28 19.19 3.68
CA ILE A 389 -1.98 19.21 4.37
C ILE A 389 -0.86 19.54 3.38
N VAL A 390 -0.81 18.90 2.21
CA VAL A 390 0.20 19.20 1.18
C VAL A 390 0.11 20.67 0.77
N ARG A 391 -1.08 21.18 0.44
CA ARG A 391 -1.28 22.58 0.09
C ARG A 391 -0.85 23.54 1.22
N ALA A 392 -1.15 23.23 2.46
CA ALA A 392 -0.73 24.06 3.60
C ALA A 392 0.80 24.10 3.73
N VAL A 393 1.48 22.96 3.55
CA VAL A 393 2.95 22.90 3.59
C VAL A 393 3.57 23.63 2.41
N GLU A 394 3.00 23.57 1.21
CA GLU A 394 3.43 24.33 0.04
C GLU A 394 3.33 25.84 0.26
N ILE A 395 2.22 26.31 0.84
CA ILE A 395 2.05 27.72 1.19
C ILE A 395 3.09 28.19 2.21
N ILE A 396 3.38 27.35 3.23
CA ILE A 396 4.34 27.71 4.30
C ILE A 396 5.79 27.65 3.80
N SER A 397 6.13 26.65 2.98
CA SER A 397 7.49 26.45 2.47
C SER A 397 7.83 27.34 1.27
N GLY A 398 6.82 27.89 0.60
CA GLY A 398 6.99 28.65 -0.64
C GLY A 398 7.51 27.82 -1.82
N GLN A 399 7.51 26.51 -1.70
CA GLN A 399 7.99 25.57 -2.72
C GLN A 399 6.87 24.61 -3.12
N ASN A 400 6.77 24.29 -4.39
CA ASN A 400 5.89 23.22 -4.87
C ASN A 400 6.48 21.87 -4.42
N LEU A 401 5.94 21.30 -3.36
CA LEU A 401 6.39 19.99 -2.84
C LEU A 401 5.96 18.85 -3.76
N TRP A 402 4.87 19.07 -4.47
CA TRP A 402 4.32 18.11 -5.42
C TRP A 402 4.45 18.65 -6.85
N ASP A 403 5.66 18.60 -7.39
CA ASP A 403 5.93 19.00 -8.78
C ASP A 403 5.63 17.83 -9.72
N PRO A 404 4.64 17.96 -10.62
CA PRO A 404 4.28 16.92 -11.58
C PRO A 404 5.43 16.52 -12.50
N SER A 405 6.36 17.43 -12.79
CA SER A 405 7.53 17.16 -13.65
C SER A 405 8.49 16.14 -13.06
N ILE A 406 8.55 16.06 -11.71
CA ILE A 406 9.43 15.13 -10.99
C ILE A 406 8.67 13.86 -10.61
N ARG A 407 7.37 13.97 -10.34
CA ARG A 407 6.57 12.89 -9.75
C ARG A 407 5.57 12.23 -10.67
N PHE A 408 5.50 12.66 -11.93
CA PHE A 408 4.64 12.11 -12.99
C PHE A 408 3.11 12.23 -12.75
N LEU A 409 2.69 12.64 -11.55
CA LEU A 409 1.28 12.73 -11.14
C LEU A 409 0.95 14.13 -10.62
N THR A 410 -0.23 14.62 -10.92
CA THR A 410 -0.69 15.98 -10.55
C THR A 410 -1.13 16.09 -9.10
N GLU A 411 -1.49 14.98 -8.44
CA GLU A 411 -1.96 14.96 -7.05
C GLU A 411 -1.30 13.83 -6.26
N LEU A 412 -1.25 13.96 -4.91
CA LEU A 412 -0.78 12.88 -4.03
C LEU A 412 -1.82 11.75 -3.97
N PRO A 413 -1.61 10.62 -4.66
CA PRO A 413 -2.54 9.52 -4.64
C PRO A 413 -2.46 8.76 -3.32
N SER A 414 -3.53 8.10 -2.94
CA SER A 414 -3.51 7.14 -1.83
C SER A 414 -4.56 6.06 -2.06
N ARG A 415 -4.15 4.82 -1.88
CA ARG A 415 -5.02 3.65 -1.94
C ARG A 415 -4.75 2.75 -0.75
N THR A 416 -5.72 2.66 0.14
CA THR A 416 -5.60 1.81 1.32
C THR A 416 -6.03 0.39 0.98
N ASP A 417 -5.13 -0.58 1.19
CA ASP A 417 -5.44 -2.01 1.10
C ASP A 417 -5.83 -2.53 2.49
N PRO A 418 -7.08 -3.01 2.68
CA PRO A 418 -7.52 -3.56 3.96
C PRO A 418 -6.68 -4.74 4.44
N GLY A 419 -6.14 -5.55 3.52
CA GLY A 419 -5.27 -6.68 3.84
C GLY A 419 -3.95 -6.21 4.47
N GLU A 420 -3.34 -5.17 3.90
CA GLU A 420 -2.10 -4.58 4.46
C GLU A 420 -2.34 -3.91 5.81
N VAL A 421 -3.44 -3.17 5.97
CA VAL A 421 -3.81 -2.56 7.25
C VAL A 421 -4.00 -3.63 8.32
N LEU A 422 -4.66 -4.74 7.98
CA LEU A 422 -4.81 -5.87 8.89
C LEU A 422 -3.45 -6.49 9.25
N ALA A 423 -2.59 -6.71 8.27
CA ALA A 423 -1.25 -7.25 8.49
C ALA A 423 -0.40 -6.36 9.40
N ILE A 424 -0.41 -5.04 9.18
CA ILE A 424 0.26 -4.04 10.03
C ILE A 424 -0.29 -4.11 11.46
N SER A 425 -1.61 -4.15 11.61
CA SER A 425 -2.27 -4.19 12.90
C SER A 425 -1.91 -5.46 13.68
N VAL A 426 -1.98 -6.61 13.03
CA VAL A 426 -1.60 -7.90 13.62
C VAL A 426 -0.12 -7.92 13.99
N MET A 427 0.76 -7.45 13.12
CA MET A 427 2.19 -7.36 13.37
C MET A 427 2.49 -6.47 14.59
N ALA A 428 1.89 -5.28 14.67
CA ALA A 428 2.07 -4.37 15.80
C ALA A 428 1.59 -4.98 17.12
N LEU A 429 0.43 -5.65 17.12
CA LEU A 429 -0.10 -6.35 18.30
C LEU A 429 0.76 -7.54 18.72
N VAL A 430 1.24 -8.33 17.78
CA VAL A 430 2.15 -9.47 18.05
C VAL A 430 3.46 -8.97 18.65
N PHE A 431 4.06 -7.96 18.06
CA PHE A 431 5.30 -7.39 18.58
C PHE A 431 5.11 -6.75 19.96
N SER A 432 4.00 -6.02 20.17
CA SER A 432 3.65 -5.48 21.48
C SER A 432 3.50 -6.60 22.51
N PHE A 433 2.84 -7.69 22.17
CA PHE A 433 2.69 -8.85 23.02
C PHE A 433 4.06 -9.48 23.36
N LEU A 434 4.91 -9.72 22.37
CA LEU A 434 6.24 -10.30 22.56
C LEU A 434 7.12 -9.42 23.47
N ALA A 435 7.07 -8.09 23.28
CA ALA A 435 7.81 -7.14 24.10
C ALA A 435 7.44 -7.22 25.59
N THR A 436 6.18 -7.59 25.90
CA THR A 436 5.70 -7.66 27.26
C THR A 436 6.14 -8.92 28.00
N LEU A 437 6.52 -9.97 27.28
CA LEU A 437 6.84 -11.27 27.91
C LEU A 437 8.06 -11.19 28.85
N TYR A 438 9.17 -10.61 28.38
CA TYR A 438 10.38 -10.54 29.17
C TYR A 438 10.21 -9.77 30.51
N PRO A 439 9.67 -8.52 30.52
CA PRO A 439 9.43 -7.78 31.75
C PRO A 439 8.46 -8.50 32.68
N SER A 440 7.43 -9.15 32.14
CA SER A 440 6.43 -9.86 32.92
C SER A 440 7.00 -11.09 33.62
N PHE A 441 7.85 -11.86 32.97
CA PHE A 441 8.58 -12.97 33.60
C PHE A 441 9.52 -12.47 34.67
N LYS A 442 10.22 -11.35 34.43
CA LYS A 442 11.11 -10.75 35.43
C LYS A 442 10.34 -10.26 36.67
N ALA A 443 9.20 -9.61 36.48
CA ALA A 443 8.29 -9.21 37.57
C ALA A 443 7.82 -10.43 38.40
N ALA A 444 7.45 -11.52 37.74
CA ALA A 444 6.99 -12.74 38.37
C ALA A 444 8.09 -13.48 39.15
N SER A 445 9.38 -13.28 38.84
CA SER A 445 10.53 -13.90 39.50
C SER A 445 11.05 -13.13 40.72
N THR A 446 10.52 -11.93 41.03
CA THR A 446 10.93 -11.09 42.15
C THR A 446 10.74 -11.84 43.48
N ASP A 447 11.79 -11.91 44.32
CA ASP A 447 11.73 -12.53 45.63
C ASP A 447 11.21 -11.53 46.67
N PRO A 448 10.04 -11.80 47.31
CA PRO A 448 9.45 -10.89 48.28
C PRO A 448 10.31 -10.71 49.55
N VAL A 449 11.07 -11.76 49.93
CA VAL A 449 11.92 -11.72 51.14
C VAL A 449 13.06 -10.72 50.95
N GLN A 450 13.70 -10.73 49.78
CA GLN A 450 14.83 -9.83 49.53
C GLN A 450 14.35 -8.37 49.43
N VAL A 451 13.19 -8.13 48.82
CA VAL A 451 12.66 -6.75 48.64
C VAL A 451 12.22 -6.12 49.95
N LEU A 452 11.62 -6.92 50.88
CA LEU A 452 11.13 -6.41 52.16
C LEU A 452 12.19 -6.37 53.26
N ARG A 453 13.35 -7.05 53.07
CA ARG A 453 14.45 -7.11 54.06
C ARG A 453 15.44 -5.94 53.93
N TYR A 454 15.60 -5.37 52.77
CA TYR A 454 16.61 -4.33 52.47
C TYR A 454 16.06 -2.89 52.55
N GLU A 455 15.06 -2.63 53.43
CA GLU A 455 14.70 -1.27 53.86
C GLU A 455 15.23 -0.96 55.24
#